data_4a2441fb4b69883ae1aecb308df3e26d
#
_entry.id   4a2441fb4b69883ae1aecb308df3e26d
#
_cell.length_a   1.000
_cell.length_b   1.000
_cell.length_c   1.000
_cell.angle_alpha   90.00
_cell.angle_beta   90.00
_cell.angle_gamma   90.00
#
_symmetry.space_group_name_H-M   'P 1'
#
loop_
_entity.id
_entity.type
_entity.pdbx_description
1 polymer ?
#
loop_
_entity_poly.entity_id
_entity_poly.type
_entity_poly.pdbx_seq_one_letter_code
_entity_poly.pdbx_strand_id
1 'polypeptide(L)'
;MKYAESMVDLVGNTPLVKLNNVTKGLQATVLAKVEYFNPGGSVKDRIALRMIEAAERSGALKPGGTIVEPTSGNTGVGLAIVAQQKGYKCVFVCPDKVSTDKINVLRAYGAEVVVCPYAVAPEHPDSYYNVSDRLVREIPGAWKPDQYSNPENPASHYHSTGPELWEQTGGGITAFVAGVGTGGTISGTGRYLKEVSDGAVKVIGADPEGSVYSGGTGRPYLVEGVGEDFWPTAYDREVADEIIAVSDKDSFLMTRRLAREEGLLVGGSCGMAVVAALRYAERLGPDDVVVVLLPDSGRGYLSKIFNDDWMADYGFLNPSTEEPTVSEVFARKGQGLPELVHMHPHETVGEAIETLREYGVSQMPVVKEEPPVMAAEVIGSIVERDLLRALFYEKASLEDRLDQHMSAPLPQVGSGEPVSALVTALEKADAAVVLVEGKPQGVVSRQDLLGFLSTDA
;
A
#
# COMPACT_ATOMS: atom_id res chain seq x y z
N MET A 1 37.35 -19.93 12.19
CA MET A 1 36.47 -18.82 12.68
C MET A 1 35.11 -19.01 12.03
N LYS A 2 34.03 -18.62 12.69
CA LYS A 2 32.66 -18.69 12.11
C LYS A 2 32.28 -17.27 11.68
N TYR A 3 32.26 -17.00 10.38
CA TYR A 3 31.87 -15.72 9.78
C TYR A 3 31.24 -15.96 8.40
N ALA A 4 30.49 -14.98 7.88
CA ALA A 4 30.01 -14.97 6.51
C ALA A 4 31.07 -14.34 5.60
N GLU A 5 31.28 -14.86 4.42
CA GLU A 5 32.23 -14.29 3.44
C GLU A 5 31.67 -13.01 2.82
N SER A 6 30.35 -12.88 2.75
CA SER A 6 29.65 -11.79 2.11
C SER A 6 28.30 -11.53 2.80
N MET A 7 27.75 -10.31 2.65
CA MET A 7 26.38 -9.99 3.11
C MET A 7 25.33 -10.86 2.43
N VAL A 8 25.59 -11.34 1.23
CA VAL A 8 24.68 -12.23 0.48
C VAL A 8 24.51 -13.59 1.17
N ASP A 9 25.52 -14.08 1.89
CA ASP A 9 25.48 -15.35 2.63
C ASP A 9 24.54 -15.30 3.85
N LEU A 10 24.09 -14.11 4.23
CA LEU A 10 23.18 -13.89 5.34
C LEU A 10 21.71 -13.80 4.90
N VAL A 11 21.43 -13.95 3.60
CA VAL A 11 20.06 -13.96 3.09
C VAL A 11 19.37 -15.26 3.49
N GLY A 12 18.19 -15.14 4.09
CA GLY A 12 17.44 -16.30 4.57
C GLY A 12 17.76 -16.67 6.03
N ASN A 13 17.35 -17.86 6.44
CA ASN A 13 17.45 -18.35 7.81
C ASN A 13 16.91 -17.36 8.86
N THR A 14 15.86 -16.63 8.49
CA THR A 14 15.22 -15.64 9.33
C THR A 14 14.49 -16.29 10.51
N PRO A 15 14.39 -15.62 11.67
CA PRO A 15 13.82 -16.24 12.86
C PRO A 15 12.31 -16.38 12.80
N LEU A 16 11.79 -17.37 13.56
CA LEU A 16 10.40 -17.42 14.00
C LEU A 16 10.29 -16.83 15.40
N VAL A 17 9.28 -15.98 15.62
CA VAL A 17 8.98 -15.35 16.91
C VAL A 17 7.52 -15.66 17.28
N LYS A 18 7.27 -16.17 18.49
CA LYS A 18 5.90 -16.36 18.97
C LYS A 18 5.27 -15.01 19.31
N LEU A 19 4.08 -14.76 18.79
CA LEU A 19 3.26 -13.62 19.19
C LEU A 19 2.51 -13.97 20.48
N ASN A 20 2.55 -13.09 21.48
CA ASN A 20 2.03 -13.38 22.82
C ASN A 20 0.94 -12.43 23.28
N ASN A 21 1.06 -11.15 22.92
CA ASN A 21 0.14 -10.11 23.40
C ASN A 21 -1.02 -9.86 22.44
N VAL A 22 -0.73 -9.74 21.15
CA VAL A 22 -1.77 -9.52 20.12
C VAL A 22 -2.63 -10.78 19.91
N THR A 23 -2.17 -11.94 20.36
CA THR A 23 -2.85 -13.25 20.25
C THR A 23 -3.64 -13.65 21.48
N LYS A 24 -3.73 -12.78 22.50
CA LYS A 24 -4.50 -13.09 23.74
C LYS A 24 -5.94 -13.45 23.42
N GLY A 25 -6.37 -14.60 23.93
CA GLY A 25 -7.72 -15.14 23.69
C GLY A 25 -7.81 -16.19 22.59
N LEU A 26 -6.78 -16.33 21.74
CA LEU A 26 -6.68 -17.42 20.77
C LEU A 26 -6.20 -18.72 21.41
N GLN A 27 -6.65 -19.86 20.86
CA GLN A 27 -6.19 -21.18 21.28
C GLN A 27 -4.95 -21.63 20.50
N ALA A 28 -4.93 -21.32 19.20
CA ALA A 28 -3.83 -21.68 18.30
C ALA A 28 -2.54 -20.91 18.62
N THR A 29 -1.40 -21.53 18.37
CA THR A 29 -0.10 -20.86 18.43
C THR A 29 0.12 -20.05 17.15
N VAL A 30 0.43 -18.76 17.28
CA VAL A 30 0.76 -17.89 16.14
C VAL A 30 2.23 -17.49 16.20
N LEU A 31 2.97 -17.83 15.14
CA LEU A 31 4.40 -17.56 14.98
C LEU A 31 4.60 -16.54 13.83
N ALA A 32 5.46 -15.57 14.07
CA ALA A 32 5.87 -14.58 13.07
C ALA A 32 7.21 -14.98 12.41
N LYS A 33 7.24 -15.16 11.09
CA LYS A 33 8.47 -15.30 10.30
C LYS A 33 8.99 -13.91 9.97
N VAL A 34 10.08 -13.49 10.62
CA VAL A 34 10.52 -12.09 10.65
C VAL A 34 11.56 -11.83 9.56
N GLU A 35 11.10 -11.42 8.37
CA GLU A 35 11.93 -11.27 7.18
C GLU A 35 12.82 -10.01 7.17
N TYR A 36 12.60 -9.05 8.08
CA TYR A 36 13.49 -7.90 8.17
C TYR A 36 14.89 -8.23 8.73
N PHE A 37 15.12 -9.45 9.17
CA PHE A 37 16.48 -9.93 9.52
C PHE A 37 17.35 -10.25 8.30
N ASN A 38 16.79 -10.27 7.10
CA ASN A 38 17.62 -10.26 5.89
C ASN A 38 18.48 -9.00 5.82
N PRO A 39 19.65 -9.03 5.14
CA PRO A 39 20.60 -7.91 5.07
C PRO A 39 20.01 -6.57 4.60
N GLY A 40 19.08 -6.60 3.63
CA GLY A 40 18.37 -5.43 3.11
C GLY A 40 17.11 -5.08 3.90
N GLY A 41 16.81 -5.81 4.97
CA GLY A 41 15.67 -5.57 5.85
C GLY A 41 14.33 -6.04 5.31
N SER A 42 14.30 -6.94 4.32
CA SER A 42 13.05 -7.46 3.78
C SER A 42 13.15 -8.85 3.15
N VAL A 43 11.97 -9.44 2.91
CA VAL A 43 11.80 -10.70 2.16
C VAL A 43 12.32 -10.62 0.72
N LYS A 44 12.46 -9.43 0.16
CA LYS A 44 12.88 -9.24 -1.24
C LYS A 44 14.35 -9.55 -1.49
N ASP A 45 15.17 -9.61 -0.47
CA ASP A 45 16.57 -10.04 -0.59
C ASP A 45 16.68 -11.46 -1.15
N ARG A 46 15.72 -12.32 -0.78
CA ARG A 46 15.65 -13.72 -1.26
C ARG A 46 15.45 -13.79 -2.77
N ILE A 47 14.46 -13.05 -3.29
CA ILE A 47 14.17 -13.07 -4.73
C ILE A 47 15.26 -12.36 -5.53
N ALA A 48 15.84 -11.28 -4.99
CA ALA A 48 16.93 -10.55 -5.64
C ALA A 48 18.14 -11.46 -5.88
N LEU A 49 18.57 -12.19 -4.86
CA LEU A 49 19.68 -13.14 -4.97
C LEU A 49 19.38 -14.20 -6.03
N ARG A 50 18.23 -14.86 -5.92
CA ARG A 50 17.88 -15.97 -6.82
C ARG A 50 17.73 -15.54 -8.27
N MET A 51 17.05 -14.43 -8.54
CA MET A 51 16.85 -13.92 -9.90
C MET A 51 18.19 -13.56 -10.55
N ILE A 52 19.08 -12.88 -9.82
CA ILE A 52 20.42 -12.53 -10.33
C ILE A 52 21.21 -13.79 -10.63
N GLU A 53 21.29 -14.75 -9.72
CA GLU A 53 22.01 -16.00 -9.94
C GLU A 53 21.45 -16.83 -11.09
N ALA A 54 20.15 -16.84 -11.30
CA ALA A 54 19.54 -17.50 -12.44
C ALA A 54 19.88 -16.80 -13.75
N ALA A 55 19.89 -15.47 -13.76
CA ALA A 55 20.31 -14.68 -14.92
C ALA A 55 21.79 -14.89 -15.26
N GLU A 56 22.66 -15.03 -14.26
CA GLU A 56 24.07 -15.41 -14.45
C GLU A 56 24.20 -16.78 -15.08
N ARG A 57 23.50 -17.80 -14.53
CA ARG A 57 23.55 -19.19 -15.04
C ARG A 57 23.03 -19.30 -16.47
N SER A 58 22.00 -18.54 -16.83
CA SER A 58 21.45 -18.53 -18.19
C SER A 58 22.21 -17.67 -19.18
N GLY A 59 23.16 -16.84 -18.70
CA GLY A 59 23.89 -15.86 -19.51
C GLY A 59 23.08 -14.61 -19.88
N ALA A 60 21.90 -14.44 -19.32
CA ALA A 60 21.07 -13.23 -19.49
C ALA A 60 21.70 -12.00 -18.85
N LEU A 61 22.39 -12.18 -17.72
CA LEU A 61 23.20 -11.15 -17.06
C LEU A 61 24.68 -11.56 -17.12
N LYS A 62 25.48 -10.75 -17.81
CA LYS A 62 26.91 -10.98 -17.95
C LYS A 62 27.71 -10.21 -16.91
N PRO A 63 28.93 -10.65 -16.53
CA PRO A 63 29.79 -9.92 -15.60
C PRO A 63 29.93 -8.43 -15.98
N GLY A 64 29.76 -7.54 -15.01
CA GLY A 64 29.79 -6.09 -15.22
C GLY A 64 28.53 -5.50 -15.92
N GLY A 65 27.50 -6.31 -16.17
CA GLY A 65 26.24 -5.88 -16.75
C GLY A 65 25.45 -4.92 -15.86
N THR A 66 24.34 -4.43 -16.39
CA THR A 66 23.47 -3.47 -15.71
C THR A 66 22.10 -4.09 -15.42
N ILE A 67 21.65 -3.99 -14.19
CA ILE A 67 20.32 -4.41 -13.76
C ILE A 67 19.40 -3.19 -13.83
N VAL A 68 18.29 -3.29 -14.57
CA VAL A 68 17.30 -2.23 -14.71
C VAL A 68 15.97 -2.74 -14.19
N GLU A 69 15.36 -2.08 -13.20
CA GLU A 69 14.07 -2.50 -12.64
C GLU A 69 13.21 -1.29 -12.30
N PRO A 70 11.89 -1.32 -12.61
CA PRO A 70 10.94 -0.33 -12.13
C PRO A 70 10.59 -0.64 -10.67
N THR A 71 11.35 -0.06 -9.74
CA THR A 71 11.17 -0.30 -8.31
C THR A 71 11.71 0.85 -7.47
N SER A 72 10.99 1.16 -6.40
CA SER A 72 11.39 2.17 -5.41
C SER A 72 11.49 1.60 -3.99
N GLY A 73 11.20 0.32 -3.83
CA GLY A 73 11.04 -0.30 -2.51
C GLY A 73 12.08 -1.40 -2.24
N ASN A 74 11.62 -2.35 -1.46
CA ASN A 74 12.44 -3.45 -0.94
C ASN A 74 13.14 -4.28 -2.03
N THR A 75 12.50 -4.45 -3.20
CA THR A 75 13.11 -5.18 -4.33
C THR A 75 14.36 -4.46 -4.85
N GLY A 76 14.29 -3.14 -4.99
CA GLY A 76 15.45 -2.33 -5.39
C GLY A 76 16.61 -2.45 -4.38
N VAL A 77 16.30 -2.44 -3.08
CA VAL A 77 17.32 -2.62 -2.02
C VAL A 77 17.97 -3.99 -2.13
N GLY A 78 17.18 -5.07 -2.23
CA GLY A 78 17.73 -6.42 -2.37
C GLY A 78 18.61 -6.58 -3.62
N LEU A 79 18.12 -6.08 -4.77
CA LEU A 79 18.90 -6.08 -6.03
C LEU A 79 20.19 -5.28 -5.90
N ALA A 80 20.16 -4.10 -5.26
CA ALA A 80 21.34 -3.26 -5.09
C ALA A 80 22.41 -3.93 -4.21
N ILE A 81 22.02 -4.59 -3.11
CA ILE A 81 22.95 -5.30 -2.23
C ILE A 81 23.65 -6.43 -3.00
N VAL A 82 22.89 -7.27 -3.70
CA VAL A 82 23.45 -8.40 -4.44
C VAL A 82 24.31 -7.90 -5.61
N ALA A 83 23.85 -6.89 -6.34
CA ALA A 83 24.57 -6.30 -7.45
C ALA A 83 25.92 -5.73 -7.01
N GLN A 84 25.93 -4.99 -5.90
CA GLN A 84 27.15 -4.40 -5.35
C GLN A 84 28.20 -5.47 -4.98
N GLN A 85 27.76 -6.58 -4.38
CA GLN A 85 28.66 -7.68 -4.00
C GLN A 85 29.18 -8.47 -5.23
N LYS A 86 28.40 -8.53 -6.31
CA LYS A 86 28.74 -9.28 -7.53
C LYS A 86 29.32 -8.41 -8.65
N GLY A 87 29.48 -7.08 -8.44
CA GLY A 87 30.07 -6.15 -9.39
C GLY A 87 29.15 -5.75 -10.56
N TYR A 88 27.85 -5.74 -10.36
CA TYR A 88 26.85 -5.25 -11.31
C TYR A 88 26.48 -3.78 -11.04
N LYS A 89 26.03 -3.09 -12.09
CA LYS A 89 25.43 -1.77 -11.97
C LYS A 89 23.91 -1.89 -11.80
N CYS A 90 23.31 -0.93 -11.12
CA CYS A 90 21.85 -0.84 -10.98
C CYS A 90 21.34 0.50 -11.49
N VAL A 91 20.26 0.46 -12.26
CA VAL A 91 19.46 1.62 -12.66
C VAL A 91 18.01 1.33 -12.26
N PHE A 92 17.49 2.06 -11.28
CA PHE A 92 16.12 1.90 -10.82
C PHE A 92 15.26 3.05 -11.32
N VAL A 93 14.05 2.71 -11.79
CA VAL A 93 13.08 3.68 -12.27
C VAL A 93 11.97 3.82 -11.24
N CYS A 94 11.78 5.03 -10.73
CA CYS A 94 10.84 5.31 -9.64
C CYS A 94 9.84 6.38 -10.06
N PRO A 95 8.56 6.30 -9.65
CA PRO A 95 7.63 7.41 -9.80
C PRO A 95 7.97 8.55 -8.81
N ASP A 96 7.68 9.79 -9.19
CA ASP A 96 7.99 11.01 -8.43
C ASP A 96 7.25 11.11 -7.06
N LYS A 97 6.19 10.32 -6.85
CA LYS A 97 5.50 10.19 -5.57
C LYS A 97 6.29 9.45 -4.48
N VAL A 98 7.41 8.81 -4.84
CA VAL A 98 8.25 8.06 -3.92
C VAL A 98 9.03 9.01 -3.02
N SER A 99 9.05 8.73 -1.71
CA SER A 99 9.77 9.57 -0.75
C SER A 99 11.27 9.65 -1.08
N THR A 100 11.83 10.82 -0.85
CA THR A 100 13.27 11.08 -1.05
C THR A 100 14.14 10.09 -0.26
N ASP A 101 13.72 9.68 0.93
CA ASP A 101 14.45 8.73 1.77
C ASP A 101 14.59 7.35 1.09
N LYS A 102 13.53 6.84 0.46
CA LYS A 102 13.59 5.58 -0.30
C LYS A 102 14.55 5.68 -1.48
N ILE A 103 14.51 6.79 -2.21
CA ILE A 103 15.45 7.06 -3.32
C ILE A 103 16.89 7.13 -2.80
N ASN A 104 17.12 7.82 -1.68
CA ASN A 104 18.44 7.97 -1.10
C ASN A 104 19.04 6.65 -0.61
N VAL A 105 18.23 5.71 -0.10
CA VAL A 105 18.71 4.37 0.25
C VAL A 105 19.25 3.64 -0.99
N LEU A 106 18.56 3.69 -2.12
CA LEU A 106 19.04 3.06 -3.37
C LEU A 106 20.33 3.70 -3.85
N ARG A 107 20.42 5.03 -3.80
CA ARG A 107 21.65 5.77 -4.16
C ARG A 107 22.83 5.47 -3.23
N ALA A 108 22.55 5.25 -1.93
CA ALA A 108 23.59 4.89 -0.96
C ALA A 108 24.23 3.55 -1.26
N TYR A 109 23.51 2.61 -1.88
CA TYR A 109 24.04 1.35 -2.41
C TYR A 109 24.72 1.51 -3.78
N GLY A 110 24.81 2.73 -4.31
CA GLY A 110 25.49 3.01 -5.60
C GLY A 110 24.59 2.86 -6.83
N ALA A 111 23.28 2.74 -6.66
CA ALA A 111 22.35 2.67 -7.77
C ALA A 111 22.11 4.05 -8.41
N GLU A 112 21.99 4.10 -9.72
CA GLU A 112 21.40 5.23 -10.43
C GLU A 112 19.86 5.16 -10.28
N VAL A 113 19.22 6.30 -10.04
CA VAL A 113 17.75 6.38 -9.90
C VAL A 113 17.19 7.41 -10.86
N VAL A 114 16.35 6.94 -11.78
CA VAL A 114 15.60 7.72 -12.74
C VAL A 114 14.20 7.96 -12.18
N VAL A 115 13.80 9.22 -12.05
CA VAL A 115 12.49 9.60 -11.53
C VAL A 115 11.58 9.95 -12.69
N CYS A 116 10.37 9.34 -12.72
CA CYS A 116 9.38 9.51 -13.78
C CYS A 116 8.08 10.11 -13.21
N PRO A 117 7.26 10.80 -14.04
CA PRO A 117 5.95 11.27 -13.61
C PRO A 117 5.06 10.10 -13.15
N TYR A 118 4.38 10.29 -12.01
CA TYR A 118 3.37 9.32 -11.54
C TYR A 118 2.02 9.49 -12.25
N ALA A 119 1.62 10.76 -12.49
CA ALA A 119 0.30 11.11 -13.00
C ALA A 119 0.18 10.93 -14.52
N VAL A 120 0.67 9.80 -15.06
CA VAL A 120 0.55 9.43 -16.47
C VAL A 120 -0.03 8.03 -16.59
N ALA A 121 -0.77 7.78 -17.69
CA ALA A 121 -1.32 6.45 -17.95
C ALA A 121 -0.19 5.40 -18.11
N PRO A 122 -0.42 4.12 -17.77
CA PRO A 122 0.60 3.06 -17.89
C PRO A 122 1.19 2.94 -19.30
N GLU A 123 0.39 3.23 -20.33
CA GLU A 123 0.80 3.18 -21.75
C GLU A 123 1.62 4.41 -22.19
N HIS A 124 1.66 5.47 -21.37
CA HIS A 124 2.39 6.69 -21.69
C HIS A 124 3.91 6.40 -21.81
N PRO A 125 4.62 6.96 -22.81
CA PRO A 125 6.06 6.72 -22.99
C PRO A 125 6.93 7.04 -21.76
N ASP A 126 6.49 8.00 -20.95
CA ASP A 126 7.19 8.42 -19.72
C ASP A 126 6.69 7.70 -18.47
N SER A 127 5.80 6.71 -18.57
CA SER A 127 5.47 5.84 -17.45
C SER A 127 6.72 5.10 -16.99
N TYR A 128 6.85 4.89 -15.69
CA TYR A 128 8.06 4.25 -15.14
C TYR A 128 8.28 2.83 -15.69
N TYR A 129 7.24 2.12 -16.12
CA TYR A 129 7.35 0.84 -16.83
C TYR A 129 8.00 1.01 -18.20
N ASN A 130 7.47 1.91 -19.05
CA ASN A 130 7.97 2.14 -20.40
C ASN A 130 9.37 2.74 -20.41
N VAL A 131 9.68 3.60 -19.43
CA VAL A 131 11.05 4.13 -19.25
C VAL A 131 12.01 3.01 -18.89
N SER A 132 11.64 2.10 -17.98
CA SER A 132 12.50 0.96 -17.64
C SER A 132 12.75 0.06 -18.86
N ASP A 133 11.73 -0.23 -19.66
CA ASP A 133 11.86 -1.04 -20.88
C ASP A 133 12.71 -0.35 -21.95
N ARG A 134 12.62 0.97 -22.05
CA ARG A 134 13.49 1.77 -22.94
C ARG A 134 14.96 1.66 -22.49
N LEU A 135 15.24 1.84 -21.21
CA LEU A 135 16.59 1.76 -20.66
C LEU A 135 17.23 0.37 -20.86
N VAL A 136 16.44 -0.70 -20.73
CA VAL A 136 16.92 -2.06 -21.03
C VAL A 136 17.37 -2.20 -22.49
N ARG A 137 16.66 -1.55 -23.43
CA ARG A 137 17.05 -1.58 -24.85
C ARG A 137 18.24 -0.69 -25.18
N GLU A 138 18.38 0.45 -24.49
CA GLU A 138 19.42 1.46 -24.75
C GLU A 138 20.76 1.15 -24.08
N ILE A 139 20.75 0.50 -22.91
CA ILE A 139 21.97 0.19 -22.16
C ILE A 139 22.52 -1.17 -22.61
N PRO A 140 23.72 -1.23 -23.18
CA PRO A 140 24.33 -2.49 -23.61
C PRO A 140 24.53 -3.45 -22.45
N GLY A 141 24.04 -4.68 -22.59
CA GLY A 141 24.15 -5.71 -21.54
C GLY A 141 23.22 -5.50 -20.35
N ALA A 142 22.20 -4.65 -20.49
CA ALA A 142 21.16 -4.50 -19.47
C ALA A 142 20.27 -5.74 -19.40
N TRP A 143 19.84 -6.05 -18.18
CA TRP A 143 18.88 -7.10 -17.88
C TRP A 143 17.83 -6.58 -16.90
N LYS A 144 16.56 -6.97 -17.13
CA LYS A 144 15.41 -6.63 -16.27
C LYS A 144 14.99 -7.86 -15.48
N PRO A 145 15.03 -7.82 -14.15
CA PRO A 145 14.55 -8.90 -13.29
C PRO A 145 13.09 -9.22 -13.48
N ASP A 146 12.24 -8.22 -13.61
CA ASP A 146 10.78 -8.31 -13.74
C ASP A 146 10.15 -9.21 -12.66
N GLN A 147 10.10 -8.73 -11.44
CA GLN A 147 9.61 -9.50 -10.28
C GLN A 147 8.17 -10.01 -10.42
N TYR A 148 7.36 -9.41 -11.29
CA TYR A 148 5.95 -9.77 -11.48
C TYR A 148 5.75 -10.98 -12.40
N SER A 149 6.71 -11.24 -13.29
CA SER A 149 6.62 -12.36 -14.26
C SER A 149 7.75 -13.37 -14.16
N ASN A 150 8.82 -13.06 -13.42
CA ASN A 150 9.99 -13.93 -13.31
C ASN A 150 9.69 -15.19 -12.48
N PRO A 151 9.79 -16.40 -13.06
CA PRO A 151 9.52 -17.65 -12.36
C PRO A 151 10.49 -17.91 -11.19
N GLU A 152 11.66 -17.27 -11.18
CA GLU A 152 12.63 -17.38 -10.10
C GLU A 152 12.16 -16.67 -8.82
N ASN A 153 11.16 -15.76 -8.92
CA ASN A 153 10.55 -15.16 -7.75
C ASN A 153 9.85 -16.23 -6.90
N PRO A 154 8.80 -16.95 -7.34
CA PRO A 154 8.22 -18.04 -6.56
C PRO A 154 9.20 -19.17 -6.28
N ALA A 155 10.08 -19.53 -7.22
CA ALA A 155 11.10 -20.54 -7.02
C ALA A 155 12.05 -20.22 -5.86
N SER A 156 12.36 -18.95 -5.61
CA SER A 156 13.16 -18.53 -4.45
C SER A 156 12.52 -18.99 -3.14
N HIS A 157 11.23 -18.78 -2.98
CA HIS A 157 10.50 -19.13 -1.77
C HIS A 157 10.24 -20.64 -1.64
N TYR A 158 10.04 -21.32 -2.76
CA TYR A 158 9.92 -22.78 -2.78
C TYR A 158 11.21 -23.44 -2.28
N HIS A 159 12.37 -22.93 -2.67
CA HIS A 159 13.68 -23.53 -2.32
C HIS A 159 14.29 -22.96 -1.03
N SER A 160 13.74 -21.91 -0.42
CA SER A 160 14.27 -21.34 0.81
C SER A 160 13.22 -21.15 1.90
N THR A 161 12.25 -20.26 1.74
CA THR A 161 11.27 -19.91 2.77
C THR A 161 10.41 -21.09 3.19
N GLY A 162 9.95 -21.91 2.24
CA GLY A 162 9.16 -23.10 2.51
C GLY A 162 9.92 -24.14 3.35
N PRO A 163 11.11 -24.58 2.92
CA PRO A 163 11.96 -25.50 3.70
C PRO A 163 12.30 -24.99 5.09
N GLU A 164 12.67 -23.67 5.22
CA GLU A 164 12.96 -23.07 6.51
C GLU A 164 11.76 -23.16 7.49
N LEU A 165 10.55 -22.86 7.00
CA LEU A 165 9.34 -22.92 7.82
C LEU A 165 9.02 -24.33 8.27
N TRP A 166 9.14 -25.30 7.34
CA TRP A 166 8.90 -26.71 7.66
C TRP A 166 9.87 -27.23 8.72
N GLU A 167 11.16 -26.93 8.57
CA GLU A 167 12.21 -27.32 9.54
C GLU A 167 12.02 -26.62 10.87
N GLN A 168 11.83 -25.30 10.87
CA GLN A 168 11.70 -24.49 12.11
C GLN A 168 10.47 -24.87 12.93
N THR A 169 9.41 -25.36 12.31
CA THR A 169 8.20 -25.84 13.01
C THR A 169 8.23 -27.36 13.29
N GLY A 170 9.31 -28.04 12.88
CA GLY A 170 9.39 -29.50 12.98
C GLY A 170 8.28 -30.23 12.22
N GLY A 171 7.77 -29.62 11.14
CA GLY A 171 6.63 -30.14 10.39
C GLY A 171 5.27 -29.92 11.04
N GLY A 172 5.21 -29.18 12.16
CA GLY A 172 3.96 -28.94 12.90
C GLY A 172 3.14 -27.73 12.46
N ILE A 173 3.54 -27.03 11.40
CA ILE A 173 2.77 -25.92 10.83
C ILE A 173 1.44 -26.42 10.26
N THR A 174 0.31 -25.80 10.64
CA THR A 174 -1.04 -26.12 10.12
C THR A 174 -1.57 -25.07 9.15
N ALA A 175 -1.11 -23.81 9.27
CA ALA A 175 -1.46 -22.77 8.32
C ALA A 175 -0.31 -21.77 8.09
N PHE A 176 -0.16 -21.32 6.86
CA PHE A 176 0.77 -20.27 6.44
C PHE A 176 0.00 -19.07 5.94
N VAL A 177 0.31 -17.89 6.49
CA VAL A 177 -0.34 -16.62 6.14
C VAL A 177 0.70 -15.65 5.58
N ALA A 178 0.42 -15.06 4.43
CA ALA A 178 1.29 -14.04 3.84
C ALA A 178 0.48 -12.96 3.10
N GLY A 179 0.97 -11.72 3.14
CA GLY A 179 0.48 -10.66 2.28
C GLY A 179 0.79 -10.96 0.81
N VAL A 180 -0.16 -10.68 -0.07
CA VAL A 180 -0.04 -10.95 -1.51
C VAL A 180 0.28 -9.65 -2.24
N GLY A 181 1.52 -9.52 -2.77
CA GLY A 181 1.92 -8.49 -3.74
C GLY A 181 2.18 -9.16 -5.09
N THR A 182 3.44 -9.34 -5.50
CA THR A 182 3.75 -10.09 -6.74
C THR A 182 3.28 -11.54 -6.75
N GLY A 183 2.82 -12.05 -5.61
CA GLY A 183 2.38 -13.45 -5.45
C GLY A 183 3.51 -14.46 -5.25
N GLY A 184 4.77 -14.08 -5.46
CA GLY A 184 5.89 -15.03 -5.39
C GLY A 184 6.08 -15.70 -4.03
N THR A 185 5.98 -14.93 -2.94
CA THR A 185 6.14 -15.45 -1.58
C THR A 185 5.10 -16.52 -1.24
N ILE A 186 3.82 -16.21 -1.46
CA ILE A 186 2.73 -17.12 -1.14
C ILE A 186 2.73 -18.35 -2.06
N SER A 187 3.02 -18.14 -3.36
CA SER A 187 3.04 -19.23 -4.36
C SER A 187 4.17 -20.21 -4.09
N GLY A 188 5.40 -19.72 -3.92
CA GLY A 188 6.54 -20.61 -3.70
C GLY A 188 6.49 -21.31 -2.36
N THR A 189 6.26 -20.58 -1.29
CA THR A 189 6.17 -21.15 0.07
C THR A 189 4.97 -22.08 0.19
N GLY A 190 3.80 -21.66 -0.27
CA GLY A 190 2.57 -22.43 -0.20
C GLY A 190 2.66 -23.74 -0.97
N ARG A 191 3.22 -23.72 -2.19
CA ARG A 191 3.44 -24.94 -2.99
C ARG A 191 4.32 -25.93 -2.25
N TYR A 192 5.46 -25.47 -1.72
CA TYR A 192 6.35 -26.35 -0.94
C TYR A 192 5.64 -26.95 0.28
N LEU A 193 4.97 -26.13 1.08
CA LEU A 193 4.29 -26.61 2.29
C LEU A 193 3.16 -27.57 1.97
N LYS A 194 2.39 -27.36 0.89
CA LYS A 194 1.36 -28.29 0.44
C LYS A 194 1.96 -29.61 -0.02
N GLU A 195 3.07 -29.60 -0.75
CA GLU A 195 3.76 -30.83 -1.19
C GLU A 195 4.25 -31.66 -0.01
N VAL A 196 4.98 -31.07 0.94
CA VAL A 196 5.59 -31.84 2.05
C VAL A 196 4.57 -32.30 3.08
N SER A 197 3.38 -31.72 3.11
CA SER A 197 2.29 -32.05 4.04
C SER A 197 1.16 -32.86 3.41
N ASP A 198 1.29 -33.31 2.16
CA ASP A 198 0.21 -33.94 1.39
C ASP A 198 -1.09 -33.10 1.37
N GLY A 199 -0.95 -31.76 1.28
CA GLY A 199 -2.06 -30.80 1.25
C GLY A 199 -2.69 -30.48 2.60
N ALA A 200 -2.11 -30.92 3.71
CA ALA A 200 -2.64 -30.68 5.04
C ALA A 200 -2.48 -29.20 5.46
N VAL A 201 -1.35 -28.57 5.14
CA VAL A 201 -1.10 -27.16 5.46
C VAL A 201 -2.00 -26.25 4.63
N LYS A 202 -2.72 -25.36 5.32
CA LYS A 202 -3.55 -24.33 4.68
C LYS A 202 -2.74 -23.09 4.34
N VAL A 203 -3.00 -22.50 3.18
CA VAL A 203 -2.33 -21.30 2.68
C VAL A 203 -3.33 -20.17 2.58
N ILE A 204 -3.10 -19.10 3.35
CA ILE A 204 -4.00 -17.96 3.49
C ILE A 204 -3.31 -16.72 2.96
N GLY A 205 -3.94 -16.07 1.97
CA GLY A 205 -3.51 -14.76 1.48
C GLY A 205 -4.13 -13.63 2.30
N ALA A 206 -3.34 -12.64 2.65
CA ALA A 206 -3.82 -11.37 3.17
C ALA A 206 -3.74 -10.32 2.06
N ASP A 207 -4.83 -9.59 1.85
CA ASP A 207 -4.98 -8.64 0.74
C ASP A 207 -5.60 -7.33 1.22
N PRO A 208 -5.13 -6.15 0.76
CA PRO A 208 -5.81 -4.91 1.12
C PRO A 208 -7.17 -4.80 0.43
N GLU A 209 -8.14 -4.23 1.12
CA GLU A 209 -9.43 -3.90 0.51
C GLU A 209 -9.21 -3.01 -0.72
N GLY A 210 -9.83 -3.36 -1.85
CA GLY A 210 -9.68 -2.67 -3.13
C GLY A 210 -8.81 -3.41 -4.14
N SER A 211 -7.89 -4.27 -3.71
CA SER A 211 -7.08 -5.10 -4.59
C SER A 211 -7.90 -6.19 -5.31
N VAL A 212 -7.39 -6.66 -6.45
CA VAL A 212 -8.09 -7.68 -7.26
C VAL A 212 -8.09 -9.07 -6.63
N TYR A 213 -7.18 -9.38 -5.71
CA TYR A 213 -7.03 -10.73 -5.16
C TYR A 213 -8.19 -11.16 -4.27
N SER A 214 -8.75 -10.21 -3.50
CA SER A 214 -9.92 -10.44 -2.65
C SER A 214 -11.26 -10.13 -3.33
N GLY A 215 -11.26 -9.95 -4.65
CA GLY A 215 -12.46 -9.67 -5.44
C GLY A 215 -12.75 -8.18 -5.65
N GLY A 216 -11.81 -7.30 -5.29
CA GLY A 216 -11.86 -5.88 -5.61
C GLY A 216 -11.60 -5.60 -7.10
N THR A 217 -11.74 -4.34 -7.50
CA THR A 217 -11.61 -3.86 -8.88
C THR A 217 -10.30 -3.13 -9.17
N GLY A 218 -9.30 -3.27 -8.30
CA GLY A 218 -8.02 -2.54 -8.42
C GLY A 218 -8.11 -1.09 -7.94
N ARG A 219 -8.91 -0.83 -6.90
CA ARG A 219 -9.06 0.51 -6.31
C ARG A 219 -7.92 0.85 -5.36
N PRO A 220 -7.61 2.15 -5.16
CA PRO A 220 -6.52 2.58 -4.29
C PRO A 220 -6.67 2.12 -2.84
N TYR A 221 -5.55 1.88 -2.19
CA TYR A 221 -5.36 1.63 -0.76
C TYR A 221 -4.02 2.24 -0.34
N LEU A 222 -3.76 2.32 0.97
CA LEU A 222 -2.57 2.98 1.51
C LEU A 222 -1.49 2.01 1.99
N VAL A 223 -1.82 0.74 2.24
CA VAL A 223 -0.82 -0.29 2.58
C VAL A 223 0.12 -0.50 1.40
N GLU A 224 1.43 -0.43 1.65
CA GLU A 224 2.45 -0.55 0.62
C GLU A 224 2.99 -1.98 0.48
N GLY A 225 3.33 -2.38 -0.75
CA GLY A 225 4.04 -3.63 -1.06
C GLY A 225 3.17 -4.88 -1.14
N VAL A 226 1.87 -4.73 -1.09
CA VAL A 226 0.85 -5.77 -1.21
C VAL A 226 -0.33 -5.25 -2.02
N GLY A 227 -1.17 -6.16 -2.51
CA GLY A 227 -2.29 -5.83 -3.38
C GLY A 227 -1.83 -5.42 -4.79
N GLU A 228 -2.69 -5.60 -5.77
CA GLU A 228 -2.47 -5.19 -7.16
C GLU A 228 -3.82 -4.86 -7.82
N ASP A 229 -3.75 -4.19 -8.97
CA ASP A 229 -4.87 -3.93 -9.89
C ASP A 229 -4.90 -4.91 -11.06
N PHE A 230 -3.94 -5.83 -11.12
CA PHE A 230 -3.82 -6.90 -12.12
C PHE A 230 -3.36 -8.22 -11.46
N TRP A 231 -3.33 -9.29 -12.23
CA TRP A 231 -2.86 -10.61 -11.79
C TRP A 231 -1.46 -10.90 -12.32
N PRO A 232 -0.41 -10.85 -11.47
CA PRO A 232 0.95 -11.20 -11.87
C PRO A 232 1.08 -12.67 -12.27
N THR A 233 1.92 -12.96 -13.26
CA THR A 233 2.18 -14.36 -13.66
C THR A 233 3.03 -15.13 -12.66
N ALA A 234 3.73 -14.44 -11.77
CA ALA A 234 4.44 -15.03 -10.63
C ALA A 234 3.49 -15.55 -9.53
N TYR A 235 2.21 -15.17 -9.58
CA TYR A 235 1.20 -15.62 -8.63
C TYR A 235 0.44 -16.85 -9.14
N ASP A 236 0.54 -17.94 -8.40
CA ASP A 236 -0.27 -19.14 -8.58
C ASP A 236 -1.61 -18.97 -7.86
N ARG A 237 -2.68 -18.75 -8.63
CA ARG A 237 -4.03 -18.48 -8.07
C ARG A 237 -4.63 -19.63 -7.29
N GLU A 238 -4.15 -20.86 -7.54
CA GLU A 238 -4.67 -22.08 -6.91
C GLU A 238 -3.93 -22.42 -5.60
N VAL A 239 -2.86 -21.69 -5.28
CA VAL A 239 -2.06 -21.99 -4.09
C VAL A 239 -2.76 -21.60 -2.79
N ALA A 240 -3.50 -20.48 -2.78
CA ALA A 240 -4.22 -20.01 -1.60
C ALA A 240 -5.55 -20.77 -1.42
N ASP A 241 -5.79 -21.25 -0.21
CA ASP A 241 -7.06 -21.87 0.16
C ASP A 241 -8.11 -20.80 0.49
N GLU A 242 -7.67 -19.63 0.97
CA GLU A 242 -8.51 -18.48 1.31
C GLU A 242 -7.72 -17.17 1.11
N ILE A 243 -8.42 -16.10 0.69
CA ILE A 243 -7.89 -14.73 0.68
C ILE A 243 -8.74 -13.90 1.64
N ILE A 244 -8.10 -13.24 2.61
CA ILE A 244 -8.74 -12.40 3.61
C ILE A 244 -8.45 -10.94 3.30
N ALA A 245 -9.50 -10.17 2.98
CA ALA A 245 -9.41 -8.74 2.80
C ALA A 245 -9.25 -8.03 4.16
N VAL A 246 -8.34 -7.05 4.22
CA VAL A 246 -8.04 -6.27 5.42
C VAL A 246 -8.02 -4.78 5.09
N SER A 247 -8.69 -3.97 5.89
CA SER A 247 -8.70 -2.52 5.72
C SER A 247 -7.33 -1.88 6.04
N ASP A 248 -7.05 -0.71 5.48
CA ASP A 248 -5.88 0.10 5.83
C ASP A 248 -5.85 0.41 7.33
N LYS A 249 -7.01 0.75 7.93
CA LYS A 249 -7.13 1.03 9.36
C LYS A 249 -6.68 -0.14 10.21
N ASP A 250 -7.24 -1.33 9.99
CA ASP A 250 -6.89 -2.52 10.76
C ASP A 250 -5.41 -2.85 10.59
N SER A 251 -4.89 -2.72 9.37
CA SER A 251 -3.48 -2.94 9.03
C SER A 251 -2.56 -2.01 9.82
N PHE A 252 -2.85 -0.71 9.83
CA PHE A 252 -1.99 0.28 10.49
C PHE A 252 -2.10 0.23 12.00
N LEU A 253 -3.28 0.04 12.55
CA LEU A 253 -3.46 -0.11 13.99
C LEU A 253 -2.74 -1.36 14.50
N MET A 254 -2.82 -2.49 13.78
CA MET A 254 -2.10 -3.71 14.13
C MET A 254 -0.58 -3.53 14.01
N THR A 255 -0.10 -2.84 12.98
CA THR A 255 1.34 -2.50 12.83
C THR A 255 1.87 -1.75 14.06
N ARG A 256 1.11 -0.78 14.56
CA ARG A 256 1.46 -0.02 15.77
C ARG A 256 1.41 -0.90 17.03
N ARG A 257 0.43 -1.80 17.13
CA ARG A 257 0.33 -2.77 18.23
C ARG A 257 1.51 -3.74 18.24
N LEU A 258 1.92 -4.25 17.08
CA LEU A 258 3.10 -5.13 16.98
C LEU A 258 4.36 -4.45 17.51
N ALA A 259 4.57 -3.17 17.23
CA ALA A 259 5.70 -2.43 17.77
C ALA A 259 5.60 -2.26 19.31
N ARG A 260 4.43 -1.90 19.83
CA ARG A 260 4.23 -1.56 21.25
C ARG A 260 4.04 -2.78 22.14
N GLU A 261 3.41 -3.83 21.65
CA GLU A 261 3.01 -5.00 22.45
C GLU A 261 3.95 -6.20 22.23
N GLU A 262 4.55 -6.37 21.05
CA GLU A 262 5.44 -7.48 20.70
C GLU A 262 6.92 -7.07 20.51
N GLY A 263 7.22 -5.76 20.46
CA GLY A 263 8.56 -5.25 20.18
C GLY A 263 8.98 -5.41 18.71
N LEU A 264 8.02 -5.64 17.81
CA LEU A 264 8.24 -5.85 16.37
C LEU A 264 7.96 -4.57 15.60
N LEU A 265 9.00 -3.82 15.25
CA LEU A 265 8.90 -2.63 14.41
C LEU A 265 8.89 -3.05 12.93
N VAL A 266 7.70 -3.18 12.36
CA VAL A 266 7.44 -3.75 11.03
C VAL A 266 6.62 -2.81 10.15
N GLY A 267 6.54 -3.08 8.83
CA GLY A 267 5.76 -2.29 7.88
C GLY A 267 4.25 -2.57 7.93
N GLY A 268 3.46 -1.76 7.19
CA GLY A 268 2.00 -1.86 7.16
C GLY A 268 1.46 -3.19 6.66
N SER A 269 2.11 -3.79 5.67
CA SER A 269 1.76 -5.12 5.16
C SER A 269 1.95 -6.24 6.18
N CYS A 270 2.85 -6.04 7.17
CA CYS A 270 2.99 -6.97 8.28
C CYS A 270 1.78 -6.93 9.21
N GLY A 271 1.30 -5.72 9.54
CA GLY A 271 0.07 -5.55 10.32
C GLY A 271 -1.13 -6.19 9.63
N MET A 272 -1.26 -5.95 8.32
CA MET A 272 -2.28 -6.57 7.47
C MET A 272 -2.24 -8.11 7.55
N ALA A 273 -1.05 -8.68 7.35
CA ALA A 273 -0.88 -10.13 7.40
C ALA A 273 -1.22 -10.72 8.79
N VAL A 274 -0.85 -10.01 9.87
CA VAL A 274 -1.19 -10.43 11.24
C VAL A 274 -2.69 -10.35 11.48
N VAL A 275 -3.40 -9.29 11.05
CA VAL A 275 -4.86 -9.23 11.16
C VAL A 275 -5.51 -10.43 10.47
N ALA A 276 -5.10 -10.75 9.25
CA ALA A 276 -5.60 -11.92 8.54
C ALA A 276 -5.29 -13.22 9.30
N ALA A 277 -4.07 -13.36 9.84
CA ALA A 277 -3.67 -14.53 10.63
C ALA A 277 -4.50 -14.68 11.89
N LEU A 278 -4.80 -13.59 12.62
CA LEU A 278 -5.63 -13.65 13.84
C LEU A 278 -7.07 -14.02 13.49
N ARG A 279 -7.67 -13.41 12.45
CA ARG A 279 -9.03 -13.76 11.97
C ARG A 279 -9.14 -15.23 11.57
N TYR A 280 -8.08 -15.77 10.95
CA TYR A 280 -8.03 -17.20 10.60
C TYR A 280 -7.87 -18.07 11.85
N ALA A 281 -6.99 -17.70 12.77
CA ALA A 281 -6.68 -18.43 13.99
C ALA A 281 -7.87 -18.54 14.98
N GLU A 282 -8.84 -17.62 14.93
CA GLU A 282 -10.08 -17.68 15.73
C GLU A 282 -10.88 -18.97 15.49
N ARG A 283 -10.68 -19.64 14.35
CA ARG A 283 -11.38 -20.87 13.94
C ARG A 283 -10.62 -22.14 14.34
N LEU A 284 -9.43 -22.01 14.93
CA LEU A 284 -8.47 -23.08 15.15
C LEU A 284 -8.38 -23.50 16.63
N GLY A 285 -7.86 -24.69 16.86
CA GLY A 285 -7.70 -25.28 18.18
C GLY A 285 -6.28 -25.13 18.76
N PRO A 286 -6.06 -25.69 19.98
CA PRO A 286 -4.78 -25.51 20.69
C PRO A 286 -3.59 -26.26 20.06
N ASP A 287 -3.84 -27.26 19.25
CA ASP A 287 -2.81 -28.03 18.55
C ASP A 287 -2.37 -27.39 17.22
N ASP A 288 -3.08 -26.33 16.77
CA ASP A 288 -2.79 -25.67 15.54
C ASP A 288 -1.66 -24.63 15.65
N VAL A 289 -0.82 -24.57 14.62
CA VAL A 289 0.29 -23.64 14.49
C VAL A 289 0.12 -22.82 13.22
N VAL A 290 -0.16 -21.53 13.39
CA VAL A 290 -0.25 -20.56 12.31
C VAL A 290 1.08 -19.82 12.19
N VAL A 291 1.68 -19.82 11.00
CA VAL A 291 2.86 -18.98 10.73
C VAL A 291 2.48 -17.84 9.82
N VAL A 292 2.69 -16.61 10.29
CA VAL A 292 2.50 -15.37 9.49
C VAL A 292 3.85 -14.79 9.09
N LEU A 293 4.02 -14.50 7.79
CA LEU A 293 5.24 -13.88 7.29
C LEU A 293 5.15 -12.35 7.39
N LEU A 294 6.16 -11.75 8.05
CA LEU A 294 6.34 -10.31 8.20
C LEU A 294 7.41 -9.82 7.23
N PRO A 295 7.03 -9.22 6.09
CA PRO A 295 7.95 -9.05 4.96
C PRO A 295 9.03 -8.02 5.16
N ASP A 296 8.84 -6.96 5.97
CA ASP A 296 9.82 -5.87 6.07
C ASP A 296 9.83 -5.13 7.40
N SER A 297 10.82 -4.22 7.53
CA SER A 297 11.01 -3.36 8.70
C SER A 297 10.11 -2.12 8.67
N GLY A 298 9.66 -1.69 9.85
CA GLY A 298 8.91 -0.45 10.05
C GLY A 298 9.72 0.84 9.89
N ARG A 299 11.04 0.76 9.77
CA ARG A 299 11.91 1.95 9.69
C ARG A 299 11.61 2.83 8.48
N GLY A 300 11.11 2.28 7.39
CA GLY A 300 10.71 3.03 6.19
C GLY A 300 9.33 3.71 6.31
N TYR A 301 8.64 3.59 7.45
CA TYR A 301 7.26 4.05 7.65
C TYR A 301 7.09 4.98 8.87
N LEU A 302 8.20 5.48 9.44
CA LEU A 302 8.17 6.32 10.65
C LEU A 302 7.44 7.65 10.44
N SER A 303 7.49 8.22 9.26
CA SER A 303 6.79 9.46 8.89
C SER A 303 5.32 9.26 8.46
N LYS A 304 4.84 8.01 8.46
CA LYS A 304 3.48 7.63 8.07
C LYS A 304 2.78 6.89 9.23
N ILE A 305 2.74 5.56 9.20
CA ILE A 305 2.00 4.70 10.15
C ILE A 305 2.37 4.97 11.61
N PHE A 306 3.62 5.36 11.89
CA PHE A 306 4.09 5.65 13.25
C PHE A 306 4.05 7.14 13.62
N ASN A 307 3.63 8.01 12.71
CA ASN A 307 3.38 9.43 12.96
C ASN A 307 1.89 9.62 13.26
N ASP A 308 1.58 10.21 14.44
CA ASP A 308 0.20 10.40 14.89
C ASP A 308 -0.51 11.46 14.03
N ASP A 309 0.20 12.49 13.56
CA ASP A 309 -0.37 13.53 12.69
C ASP A 309 -0.80 12.89 11.35
N TRP A 310 0.09 12.12 10.71
CA TRP A 310 -0.25 11.41 9.48
C TRP A 310 -1.46 10.47 9.65
N MET A 311 -1.54 9.77 10.77
CA MET A 311 -2.67 8.90 11.07
C MET A 311 -3.97 9.68 11.30
N ALA A 312 -3.87 10.88 11.88
CA ALA A 312 -5.02 11.78 12.07
C ALA A 312 -5.47 12.42 10.75
N ASP A 313 -4.53 12.83 9.88
CA ASP A 313 -4.79 13.42 8.55
C ASP A 313 -5.67 12.50 7.68
N TYR A 314 -5.51 11.20 7.85
CA TYR A 314 -6.34 10.20 7.16
C TYR A 314 -7.54 9.72 7.99
N GLY A 315 -7.74 10.23 9.20
CA GLY A 315 -8.83 9.83 10.10
C GLY A 315 -8.71 8.42 10.67
N PHE A 316 -7.50 7.88 10.79
CA PHE A 316 -7.24 6.58 11.43
C PHE A 316 -7.11 6.67 12.94
N LEU A 317 -6.71 7.82 13.46
CA LEU A 317 -6.61 8.13 14.88
C LEU A 317 -7.37 9.41 15.19
N ASN A 318 -7.95 9.44 16.39
CA ASN A 318 -8.40 10.67 17.02
C ASN A 318 -7.41 10.96 18.15
N PRO A 319 -6.42 11.84 17.94
CA PRO A 319 -5.50 12.22 19.01
C PRO A 319 -6.31 12.88 20.15
N SER A 320 -5.98 12.54 21.40
CA SER A 320 -6.56 13.21 22.56
C SER A 320 -5.95 14.61 22.65
N THR A 321 -6.61 15.59 22.06
CA THR A 321 -6.29 17.02 22.17
C THR A 321 -7.28 17.70 23.08
N GLU A 322 -6.86 18.78 23.76
CA GLU A 322 -7.79 19.68 24.49
C GLU A 322 -8.67 20.48 23.51
N GLU A 323 -8.29 20.53 22.23
CA GLU A 323 -9.00 21.21 21.16
C GLU A 323 -10.03 20.25 20.53
N PRO A 324 -11.23 20.73 20.17
CA PRO A 324 -12.22 19.94 19.42
C PRO A 324 -11.64 19.41 18.10
N THR A 325 -12.16 18.28 17.65
CA THR A 325 -11.72 17.63 16.40
C THR A 325 -12.65 17.96 15.23
N VAL A 326 -12.15 17.78 14.02
CA VAL A 326 -12.95 17.92 12.78
C VAL A 326 -14.17 16.99 12.80
N SER A 327 -14.08 15.81 13.42
CA SER A 327 -15.21 14.90 13.57
C SER A 327 -16.37 15.49 14.35
N GLU A 328 -16.09 16.34 15.36
CA GLU A 328 -17.12 17.01 16.16
C GLU A 328 -17.85 18.10 15.35
N VAL A 329 -17.12 18.84 14.52
CA VAL A 329 -17.71 19.79 13.56
C VAL A 329 -18.58 19.06 12.55
N PHE A 330 -18.07 17.99 11.98
CA PHE A 330 -18.75 17.18 10.97
C PHE A 330 -20.01 16.52 11.52
N ALA A 331 -19.98 15.99 12.74
CA ALA A 331 -21.13 15.38 13.40
C ALA A 331 -22.30 16.35 13.67
N ARG A 332 -22.02 17.65 13.82
CA ARG A 332 -23.04 18.70 13.99
C ARG A 332 -23.66 19.16 12.67
N LYS A 333 -23.10 18.77 11.53
CA LYS A 333 -23.70 19.05 10.23
C LYS A 333 -25.04 18.35 10.12
N GLY A 334 -26.08 19.09 9.72
CA GLY A 334 -27.48 18.64 9.76
C GLY A 334 -27.70 17.29 9.09
N GLN A 335 -28.53 16.45 9.73
CA GLN A 335 -28.99 15.17 9.19
C GLN A 335 -29.89 15.43 7.98
N GLY A 336 -29.61 14.81 6.83
CA GLY A 336 -30.47 14.87 5.64
C GLY A 336 -29.73 14.86 4.30
N LEU A 337 -28.39 14.99 4.31
CA LEU A 337 -27.57 14.80 3.12
C LEU A 337 -27.10 13.35 3.02
N PRO A 338 -26.83 12.82 1.81
CA PRO A 338 -26.08 11.58 1.62
C PRO A 338 -24.68 11.73 2.25
N GLU A 339 -24.03 10.59 2.55
CA GLU A 339 -22.68 10.59 3.14
C GLU A 339 -21.71 11.46 2.35
N LEU A 340 -21.75 11.39 1.01
CA LEU A 340 -20.98 12.26 0.14
C LEU A 340 -21.81 12.72 -1.06
N VAL A 341 -22.13 14.00 -1.12
CA VAL A 341 -22.65 14.64 -2.35
C VAL A 341 -21.47 14.85 -3.28
N HIS A 342 -21.48 14.26 -4.47
CA HIS A 342 -20.36 14.23 -5.40
C HIS A 342 -20.83 14.22 -6.85
N MET A 343 -19.91 14.39 -7.79
CA MET A 343 -20.10 14.24 -9.24
C MET A 343 -18.98 13.38 -9.82
N HIS A 344 -19.22 12.92 -11.06
CA HIS A 344 -18.22 12.21 -11.85
C HIS A 344 -17.72 13.07 -13.02
N PRO A 345 -16.48 12.86 -13.52
CA PRO A 345 -15.90 13.70 -14.58
C PRO A 345 -16.62 13.62 -15.92
N HIS A 346 -17.39 12.55 -16.15
CA HIS A 346 -18.15 12.33 -17.40
C HIS A 346 -19.55 12.93 -17.39
N GLU A 347 -20.06 13.34 -16.24
CA GLU A 347 -21.35 14.01 -16.09
C GLU A 347 -21.31 15.44 -16.62
N THR A 348 -22.46 16.05 -16.81
CA THR A 348 -22.60 17.37 -17.46
C THR A 348 -22.68 18.52 -16.46
N VAL A 349 -22.40 19.72 -16.94
CA VAL A 349 -22.60 20.97 -16.20
C VAL A 349 -24.06 21.13 -15.75
N GLY A 350 -25.03 20.72 -16.60
CA GLY A 350 -26.44 20.75 -16.26
C GLY A 350 -26.79 19.86 -15.06
N GLU A 351 -26.33 18.61 -15.08
CA GLU A 351 -26.53 17.66 -13.97
C GLU A 351 -25.87 18.16 -12.67
N ALA A 352 -24.70 18.78 -12.76
CA ALA A 352 -24.04 19.37 -11.59
C ALA A 352 -24.86 20.49 -10.97
N ILE A 353 -25.49 21.35 -11.77
CA ILE A 353 -26.34 22.44 -11.28
C ILE A 353 -27.60 21.88 -10.60
N GLU A 354 -28.19 20.83 -11.17
CA GLU A 354 -29.35 20.14 -10.57
C GLU A 354 -28.96 19.55 -9.21
N THR A 355 -27.82 18.87 -9.11
CA THR A 355 -27.30 18.28 -7.89
C THR A 355 -27.00 19.33 -6.81
N LEU A 356 -26.32 20.44 -7.17
CA LEU A 356 -26.06 21.56 -6.24
C LEU A 356 -27.37 22.10 -5.65
N ARG A 357 -28.40 22.23 -6.51
CA ARG A 357 -29.73 22.75 -6.12
C ARG A 357 -30.53 21.75 -5.29
N GLU A 358 -30.51 20.47 -5.66
CA GLU A 358 -31.24 19.41 -4.97
C GLU A 358 -30.78 19.28 -3.52
N TYR A 359 -29.47 19.23 -3.31
CA TYR A 359 -28.88 19.08 -1.98
C TYR A 359 -28.60 20.39 -1.25
N GLY A 360 -28.84 21.55 -1.90
CA GLY A 360 -28.62 22.87 -1.30
C GLY A 360 -27.15 23.13 -0.93
N VAL A 361 -26.22 22.59 -1.69
CA VAL A 361 -24.78 22.78 -1.50
C VAL A 361 -24.20 23.73 -2.55
N SER A 362 -23.17 24.47 -2.21
CA SER A 362 -22.49 25.41 -3.13
C SER A 362 -21.22 24.83 -3.77
N GLN A 363 -20.81 23.66 -3.32
CA GLN A 363 -19.63 22.98 -3.84
C GLN A 363 -19.66 21.50 -3.47
N MET A 364 -19.03 20.70 -4.34
CA MET A 364 -18.95 19.24 -4.16
C MET A 364 -17.68 18.69 -4.83
N PRO A 365 -17.11 17.59 -4.31
CA PRO A 365 -15.99 16.91 -4.96
C PRO A 365 -16.42 16.22 -6.25
N VAL A 366 -15.47 16.13 -7.19
CA VAL A 366 -15.55 15.25 -8.35
C VAL A 366 -14.69 14.02 -8.05
N VAL A 367 -15.34 12.85 -8.09
CA VAL A 367 -14.71 11.57 -7.76
C VAL A 367 -14.61 10.67 -9.00
N LYS A 368 -13.62 9.80 -9.00
CA LYS A 368 -13.30 8.97 -10.17
C LYS A 368 -14.30 7.82 -10.35
N GLU A 369 -14.74 7.23 -9.23
CA GLU A 369 -15.62 6.07 -9.16
C GLU A 369 -16.74 6.30 -8.14
N GLU A 370 -17.75 5.45 -8.13
CA GLU A 370 -18.80 5.49 -7.11
C GLU A 370 -18.25 5.26 -5.69
N PRO A 371 -18.73 6.00 -4.68
CA PRO A 371 -18.38 5.74 -3.28
C PRO A 371 -18.76 4.30 -2.83
N PRO A 372 -17.96 3.75 -1.90
CA PRO A 372 -16.87 4.38 -1.14
C PRO A 372 -15.60 4.53 -1.95
N VAL A 373 -15.01 5.74 -1.97
CA VAL A 373 -13.78 6.08 -2.68
C VAL A 373 -12.66 6.38 -1.68
N MET A 374 -11.40 6.28 -2.10
CA MET A 374 -10.25 6.75 -1.34
C MET A 374 -9.97 8.22 -1.61
N ALA A 375 -9.26 8.89 -0.71
CA ALA A 375 -8.85 10.29 -0.86
C ALA A 375 -8.17 10.60 -2.21
N ALA A 376 -7.39 9.65 -2.74
CA ALA A 376 -6.71 9.77 -4.03
C ALA A 376 -7.65 9.73 -5.26
N GLU A 377 -8.90 9.33 -5.08
CA GLU A 377 -9.90 9.28 -6.15
C GLU A 377 -10.72 10.58 -6.26
N VAL A 378 -10.49 11.55 -5.36
CA VAL A 378 -11.03 12.91 -5.48
C VAL A 378 -10.15 13.68 -6.45
N ILE A 379 -10.62 13.84 -7.70
CA ILE A 379 -9.82 14.36 -8.81
C ILE A 379 -10.10 15.84 -9.15
N GLY A 380 -11.16 16.40 -8.57
CA GLY A 380 -11.53 17.78 -8.81
C GLY A 380 -12.63 18.25 -7.85
N SER A 381 -13.14 19.43 -8.12
CA SER A 381 -14.29 20.00 -7.40
C SER A 381 -15.16 20.82 -8.36
N ILE A 382 -16.44 20.89 -8.04
CA ILE A 382 -17.41 21.79 -8.64
C ILE A 382 -17.75 22.88 -7.63
N VAL A 383 -17.65 24.14 -8.05
CA VAL A 383 -17.98 25.31 -7.24
C VAL A 383 -19.05 26.14 -7.99
N GLU A 384 -20.18 26.37 -7.36
CA GLU A 384 -21.32 27.11 -7.92
C GLU A 384 -20.90 28.45 -8.55
N ARG A 385 -20.05 29.21 -7.85
CA ARG A 385 -19.55 30.49 -8.34
C ARG A 385 -18.77 30.37 -9.66
N ASP A 386 -18.00 29.32 -9.82
CA ASP A 386 -17.14 29.13 -11.00
C ASP A 386 -17.97 28.65 -12.20
N LEU A 387 -18.97 27.78 -11.98
CA LEU A 387 -19.96 27.41 -12.99
C LEU A 387 -20.78 28.62 -13.46
N LEU A 388 -21.25 29.46 -12.51
CA LEU A 388 -21.99 30.69 -12.84
C LEU A 388 -21.16 31.59 -13.77
N ARG A 389 -19.87 31.78 -13.44
CA ARG A 389 -18.97 32.59 -14.30
C ARG A 389 -18.77 31.96 -15.67
N ALA A 390 -18.54 30.65 -15.73
CA ALA A 390 -18.31 29.95 -16.99
C ALA A 390 -19.52 30.05 -17.92
N LEU A 391 -20.72 29.86 -17.41
CA LEU A 391 -21.97 29.96 -18.17
C LEU A 391 -22.26 31.41 -18.59
N PHE A 392 -22.10 32.38 -17.66
CA PHE A 392 -22.40 33.80 -17.95
C PHE A 392 -21.49 34.39 -19.05
N TYR A 393 -20.23 33.94 -19.09
CA TYR A 393 -19.25 34.39 -20.10
C TYR A 393 -19.20 33.49 -21.35
N GLU A 394 -20.19 32.59 -21.51
CA GLU A 394 -20.29 31.64 -22.64
C GLU A 394 -19.03 30.75 -22.83
N LYS A 395 -18.36 30.43 -21.71
CA LYS A 395 -17.20 29.53 -21.69
C LYS A 395 -17.58 28.10 -21.44
N ALA A 396 -18.81 27.83 -21.05
CA ALA A 396 -19.40 26.52 -20.83
C ALA A 396 -20.84 26.48 -21.32
N SER A 397 -21.32 25.30 -21.67
CA SER A 397 -22.73 24.98 -21.94
C SER A 397 -23.23 23.94 -20.93
N LEU A 398 -24.56 23.76 -20.88
CA LEU A 398 -25.14 22.78 -19.97
C LEU A 398 -24.80 21.33 -20.34
N GLU A 399 -24.50 21.06 -21.60
CA GLU A 399 -24.16 19.76 -22.15
C GLU A 399 -22.67 19.43 -22.05
N ASP A 400 -21.84 20.41 -21.67
CA ASP A 400 -20.40 20.16 -21.50
C ASP A 400 -20.11 19.22 -20.36
N ARG A 401 -19.06 18.38 -20.52
CA ARG A 401 -18.61 17.45 -19.48
C ARG A 401 -17.87 18.20 -18.39
N LEU A 402 -18.04 17.72 -17.14
CA LEU A 402 -17.42 18.33 -15.96
C LEU A 402 -15.88 18.28 -15.97
N ASP A 403 -15.27 17.28 -16.61
CA ASP A 403 -13.81 17.19 -16.71
C ASP A 403 -13.18 18.40 -17.42
N GLN A 404 -13.94 19.17 -18.19
CA GLN A 404 -13.49 20.39 -18.88
C GLN A 404 -13.66 21.66 -18.03
N HIS A 405 -14.47 21.61 -16.97
CA HIS A 405 -14.88 22.78 -16.18
C HIS A 405 -14.68 22.63 -14.67
N MET A 406 -14.24 21.44 -14.19
CA MET A 406 -13.96 21.24 -12.79
C MET A 406 -12.71 22.04 -12.35
N SER A 407 -12.73 22.48 -11.11
CA SER A 407 -11.60 23.11 -10.44
C SER A 407 -10.70 22.07 -9.77
N ALA A 408 -9.56 22.49 -9.23
CA ALA A 408 -8.72 21.62 -8.42
C ALA A 408 -9.51 20.99 -7.25
N PRO A 409 -9.11 19.81 -6.74
CA PRO A 409 -9.75 19.20 -5.59
C PRO A 409 -9.82 20.17 -4.40
N LEU A 410 -10.92 20.09 -3.63
CA LEU A 410 -11.02 20.76 -2.35
C LEU A 410 -9.92 20.26 -1.40
N PRO A 411 -9.41 21.10 -0.46
CA PRO A 411 -8.51 20.62 0.56
C PRO A 411 -9.16 19.48 1.35
N GLN A 412 -8.35 18.53 1.78
CA GLN A 412 -8.77 17.36 2.55
C GLN A 412 -8.27 17.53 3.98
N VAL A 413 -9.11 17.16 4.94
CA VAL A 413 -8.78 17.15 6.37
C VAL A 413 -9.26 15.84 6.99
N GLY A 414 -8.45 15.24 7.85
CA GLY A 414 -8.83 14.04 8.57
C GLY A 414 -9.84 14.34 9.69
N SER A 415 -10.77 13.43 9.92
CA SER A 415 -11.75 13.56 11.01
C SER A 415 -11.10 13.64 12.39
N GLY A 416 -9.89 13.09 12.54
CA GLY A 416 -9.11 13.11 13.77
C GLY A 416 -8.28 14.39 13.98
N GLU A 417 -8.14 15.25 12.97
CA GLU A 417 -7.38 16.49 13.10
C GLU A 417 -8.08 17.50 14.02
N PRO A 418 -7.31 18.40 14.68
CA PRO A 418 -7.88 19.49 15.45
C PRO A 418 -8.61 20.50 14.55
N VAL A 419 -9.58 21.22 15.11
CA VAL A 419 -10.36 22.25 14.37
C VAL A 419 -9.47 23.33 13.77
N SER A 420 -8.32 23.63 14.37
CA SER A 420 -7.32 24.56 13.81
C SER A 420 -6.80 24.13 12.43
N ALA A 421 -6.69 22.84 12.14
CA ALA A 421 -6.35 22.34 10.81
C ALA A 421 -7.45 22.64 9.79
N LEU A 422 -8.72 22.45 10.18
CA LEU A 422 -9.86 22.82 9.35
C LEU A 422 -9.92 24.34 9.10
N VAL A 423 -9.64 25.17 10.11
CA VAL A 423 -9.53 26.63 9.94
C VAL A 423 -8.49 26.97 8.87
N THR A 424 -7.30 26.37 8.96
CA THR A 424 -6.21 26.58 7.99
C THR A 424 -6.60 26.17 6.57
N ALA A 425 -7.31 25.07 6.42
CA ALA A 425 -7.83 24.62 5.13
C ALA A 425 -8.86 25.60 4.55
N LEU A 426 -9.77 26.10 5.40
CA LEU A 426 -10.85 27.03 5.02
C LEU A 426 -10.37 28.49 4.81
N GLU A 427 -9.14 28.86 5.19
CA GLU A 427 -8.54 30.12 4.76
C GLU A 427 -8.28 30.15 3.24
N LYS A 428 -7.97 28.98 2.66
CA LYS A 428 -7.58 28.83 1.24
C LYS A 428 -8.74 28.41 0.34
N ALA A 429 -9.81 27.83 0.89
CA ALA A 429 -10.96 27.34 0.18
C ALA A 429 -12.26 27.63 0.94
N ASP A 430 -13.40 27.56 0.27
CA ASP A 430 -14.72 27.81 0.90
C ASP A 430 -15.25 26.55 1.61
N ALA A 431 -14.68 25.38 1.34
CA ALA A 431 -14.97 24.11 2.01
C ALA A 431 -13.77 23.15 1.98
N ALA A 432 -13.84 22.11 2.79
CA ALA A 432 -12.89 21.02 2.85
C ALA A 432 -13.62 19.66 2.85
N VAL A 433 -13.00 18.66 2.24
CA VAL A 433 -13.46 17.26 2.29
C VAL A 433 -12.96 16.63 3.58
N VAL A 434 -13.86 15.99 4.35
CA VAL A 434 -13.52 15.28 5.57
C VAL A 434 -13.19 13.83 5.25
N LEU A 435 -12.04 13.38 5.71
CA LEU A 435 -11.58 12.00 5.58
C LEU A 435 -11.84 11.21 6.86
N VAL A 436 -12.42 10.02 6.71
CA VAL A 436 -12.54 9.02 7.76
C VAL A 436 -11.93 7.72 7.22
N GLU A 437 -10.91 7.20 7.90
CA GLU A 437 -10.20 6.00 7.47
C GLU A 437 -9.66 6.08 6.02
N GLY A 438 -9.18 7.26 5.62
CA GLY A 438 -8.67 7.55 4.29
C GLY A 438 -9.73 7.75 3.22
N LYS A 439 -11.02 7.71 3.57
CA LYS A 439 -12.15 7.81 2.65
C LYS A 439 -12.89 9.13 2.83
N PRO A 440 -13.22 9.88 1.76
CA PRO A 440 -14.11 11.04 1.82
C PRO A 440 -15.49 10.65 2.37
N GLN A 441 -15.94 11.32 3.40
CA GLN A 441 -17.24 11.08 4.02
C GLN A 441 -18.21 12.25 3.84
N GLY A 442 -17.71 13.43 3.55
CA GLY A 442 -18.51 14.61 3.31
C GLY A 442 -17.67 15.86 3.19
N VAL A 443 -18.34 16.99 3.08
CA VAL A 443 -17.75 18.30 2.90
C VAL A 443 -18.15 19.21 4.06
N VAL A 444 -17.20 19.91 4.67
CA VAL A 444 -17.44 20.95 5.71
C VAL A 444 -17.11 22.31 5.11
N SER A 445 -18.07 23.25 5.21
CA SER A 445 -17.93 24.62 4.74
C SER A 445 -17.52 25.58 5.87
N ARG A 446 -17.15 26.82 5.50
CA ARG A 446 -16.97 27.90 6.48
C ARG A 446 -18.22 28.14 7.33
N GLN A 447 -19.41 27.99 6.74
CA GLN A 447 -20.67 28.18 7.47
C GLN A 447 -20.88 27.11 8.52
N ASP A 448 -20.54 25.84 8.22
CA ASP A 448 -20.62 24.74 9.20
C ASP A 448 -19.69 25.00 10.38
N LEU A 449 -18.46 25.46 10.13
CA LEU A 449 -17.49 25.80 11.17
C LEU A 449 -17.94 27.00 12.01
N LEU A 450 -18.45 28.06 11.39
CA LEU A 450 -19.01 29.21 12.12
C LEU A 450 -20.20 28.80 12.99
N GLY A 451 -21.07 27.92 12.48
CA GLY A 451 -22.17 27.35 13.25
C GLY A 451 -21.68 26.58 14.48
N PHE A 452 -20.64 25.77 14.30
CA PHE A 452 -20.00 25.03 15.40
C PHE A 452 -19.46 25.97 16.49
N LEU A 453 -18.64 26.97 16.11
CA LEU A 453 -18.01 27.91 17.03
C LEU A 453 -19.03 28.83 17.74
N SER A 454 -20.19 29.11 17.14
CA SER A 454 -21.22 29.95 17.71
C SER A 454 -22.07 29.26 18.78
N THR A 455 -22.06 27.93 18.86
CA THR A 455 -22.83 27.15 19.84
C THR A 455 -22.05 26.82 21.11
N ASP A 456 -20.72 27.00 21.10
CA ASP A 456 -19.83 26.80 22.26
C ASP A 456 -19.44 28.15 22.95
N ALA A 457 -19.99 29.27 22.50
CA ALA A 457 -19.93 30.59 23.13
C ALA A 457 -21.27 30.89 23.90
#